data_23db548e118e6145811c54263e79813b
#
_entry.id   23db548e118e6145811c54263e79813b
#
_cell.length_a   1.000
_cell.length_b   1.000
_cell.length_c   1.000
_cell.angle_alpha   90.00
_cell.angle_beta   90.00
_cell.angle_gamma   90.00
#
_symmetry.space_group_name_H-M   'P 1'
#
loop_
_entity.id
_entity.type
_entity.pdbx_description
1 polymer ?
#
loop_
_entity_poly.entity_id
_entity_poly.type
_entity_poly.pdbx_seq_one_letter_code
_entity_poly.pdbx_strand_id
1 'polypeptide(L)'
;MEEGLDTFVVIDGLPKVPEDSRPKLIKFLLRKLVTAGKTKEDNVFMPLDDATGQTGGYAFVEYETSAQAVAAVKALNGTPLDKKHTIAVNKLTDIERYGREGRIDEDYKEPEIAPFEEKEHLRWWLGDHEGRDQFVMYRAENVGVFWNEKEDQPDMVVDRQAWTESFVQWSPKGTFLTSMHSQGVQLWGGPGWSRQKRFMHPGVNLVDFSPNERFLTTWSHRPMQIDEGHPILGADEDGKNYIIWDIATGKPIRSFVTLDLPGPTTDEEGQPMKKKLQWPAFKWSADSNYVARMNPGQGVSVYELPRMNLMDKTSIKIEG
;
A
#
# COMPACT_ATOMS: atom_id res chain seq x y z
N MET A 1 -30.51 -7.57 16.18
CA MET A 1 -29.85 -6.23 16.15
C MET A 1 -30.78 -5.28 16.88
N GLU A 2 -30.35 -4.57 17.89
CA GLU A 2 -31.13 -3.46 18.43
C GLU A 2 -31.22 -2.40 17.35
N GLU A 3 -32.44 -1.99 17.01
CA GLU A 3 -32.70 -0.93 16.05
C GLU A 3 -32.05 0.38 16.57
N GLY A 4 -31.21 1.02 15.76
CA GLY A 4 -30.62 2.32 16.08
C GLY A 4 -29.10 2.38 16.21
N LEU A 5 -28.37 1.25 16.26
CA LEU A 5 -26.91 1.27 16.36
C LEU A 5 -26.21 1.72 15.08
N ASP A 6 -26.90 1.76 13.97
CA ASP A 6 -26.42 2.21 12.66
C ASP A 6 -26.19 3.72 12.59
N THR A 7 -26.72 4.50 13.53
CA THR A 7 -26.50 5.93 13.69
C THR A 7 -25.26 6.28 14.51
N PHE A 8 -24.63 5.29 15.16
CA PHE A 8 -23.48 5.49 16.01
C PHE A 8 -22.15 5.30 15.29
N VAL A 9 -21.19 6.15 15.63
CA VAL A 9 -19.78 5.98 15.27
C VAL A 9 -18.92 5.88 16.53
N VAL A 10 -17.82 5.14 16.42
CA VAL A 10 -16.76 5.10 17.43
C VAL A 10 -15.60 5.92 16.93
N ILE A 11 -15.08 6.79 17.76
CA ILE A 11 -13.93 7.65 17.47
C ILE A 11 -12.81 7.28 18.42
N ASP A 12 -11.75 6.72 17.89
CA ASP A 12 -10.52 6.36 18.61
C ASP A 12 -9.40 7.36 18.38
N GLY A 13 -8.32 7.26 19.18
CA GLY A 13 -7.16 8.12 19.06
C GLY A 13 -7.32 9.48 19.71
N LEU A 14 -8.27 9.61 20.62
CA LEU A 14 -8.47 10.82 21.43
C LEU A 14 -7.42 10.91 22.55
N PRO A 15 -7.04 12.12 23.00
CA PRO A 15 -6.20 12.29 24.17
C PRO A 15 -6.91 11.78 25.43
N LYS A 16 -6.17 11.10 26.30
CA LYS A 16 -6.65 10.73 27.63
C LYS A 16 -6.56 11.95 28.54
N VAL A 17 -7.68 12.37 29.08
CA VAL A 17 -7.78 13.55 29.93
C VAL A 17 -8.54 13.23 31.22
N PRO A 18 -8.24 13.93 32.35
CA PRO A 18 -9.00 13.78 33.58
C PRO A 18 -10.43 14.28 33.41
N GLU A 19 -11.32 13.84 34.31
CA GLU A 19 -12.76 14.14 34.28
C GLU A 19 -13.07 15.63 34.11
N ASP A 20 -12.39 16.52 34.84
CA ASP A 20 -12.57 17.99 34.77
C ASP A 20 -12.29 18.56 33.37
N SER A 21 -11.47 17.90 32.57
CA SER A 21 -11.10 18.34 31.22
C SER A 21 -11.97 17.70 30.13
N ARG A 22 -12.74 16.66 30.45
CA ARG A 22 -13.63 15.95 29.54
C ARG A 22 -14.60 16.85 28.79
N PRO A 23 -15.33 17.83 29.44
CA PRO A 23 -16.25 18.70 28.74
C PRO A 23 -15.55 19.60 27.71
N LYS A 24 -14.31 20.01 27.97
CA LYS A 24 -13.51 20.81 27.03
C LYS A 24 -13.13 20.00 25.80
N LEU A 25 -12.74 18.73 26.01
CA LEU A 25 -12.40 17.82 24.91
C LEU A 25 -13.64 17.51 24.05
N ILE A 26 -14.80 17.28 24.65
CA ILE A 26 -16.06 17.08 23.92
C ILE A 26 -16.39 18.29 23.05
N LYS A 27 -16.32 19.51 23.60
CA LYS A 27 -16.56 20.75 22.84
C LYS A 27 -15.57 20.94 21.69
N PHE A 28 -14.32 20.56 21.90
CA PHE A 28 -13.30 20.58 20.84
C PHE A 28 -13.61 19.55 19.75
N LEU A 29 -13.98 18.34 20.13
CA LEU A 29 -14.36 17.27 19.19
C LEU A 29 -15.59 17.67 18.37
N LEU A 30 -16.63 18.22 18.99
CA LEU A 30 -17.85 18.68 18.32
C LEU A 30 -17.57 19.67 17.19
N ARG A 31 -16.61 20.58 17.35
CA ARG A 31 -16.21 21.52 16.29
C ARG A 31 -15.66 20.83 15.05
N LYS A 32 -15.03 19.69 15.22
CA LYS A 32 -14.54 18.87 14.10
C LYS A 32 -15.68 18.05 13.47
N LEU A 33 -16.58 17.53 14.29
CA LEU A 33 -17.70 16.69 13.85
C LEU A 33 -18.76 17.46 13.03
N VAL A 34 -18.88 18.76 13.21
CA VAL A 34 -19.83 19.61 12.45
C VAL A 34 -19.64 19.51 10.93
N THR A 35 -18.44 19.17 10.44
CA THR A 35 -18.18 18.97 9.01
C THR A 35 -18.92 17.79 8.41
N ALA A 36 -19.29 16.81 9.22
CA ALA A 36 -19.98 15.59 8.79
C ALA A 36 -21.47 15.58 9.11
N GLY A 37 -21.93 16.44 10.00
CA GLY A 37 -23.34 16.55 10.42
C GLY A 37 -23.48 17.28 11.74
N LYS A 38 -24.68 17.77 12.03
CA LYS A 38 -24.96 18.38 13.33
C LYS A 38 -25.11 17.30 14.38
N THR A 39 -24.27 17.35 15.41
CA THR A 39 -24.43 16.52 16.61
C THR A 39 -24.39 17.40 17.85
N LYS A 40 -25.07 16.99 18.92
CA LYS A 40 -25.19 17.73 20.18
C LYS A 40 -24.19 17.18 21.21
N GLU A 41 -23.92 17.94 22.26
CA GLU A 41 -23.03 17.52 23.35
C GLU A 41 -23.56 16.27 24.05
N ASP A 42 -24.87 16.17 24.23
CA ASP A 42 -25.55 15.03 24.85
C ASP A 42 -25.45 13.73 24.03
N ASN A 43 -25.13 13.83 22.75
CA ASN A 43 -24.97 12.69 21.83
C ASN A 43 -23.51 12.20 21.75
N VAL A 44 -22.60 12.72 22.57
CA VAL A 44 -21.22 12.29 22.67
C VAL A 44 -20.98 11.60 24.00
N PHE A 45 -20.83 10.29 23.96
CA PHE A 45 -20.52 9.50 25.14
C PHE A 45 -19.01 9.18 25.17
N MET A 46 -18.32 9.71 26.17
CA MET A 46 -16.87 9.50 26.37
C MET A 46 -16.67 8.88 27.77
N PRO A 47 -16.43 7.55 27.83
CA PRO A 47 -16.29 6.87 29.09
C PRO A 47 -15.01 7.23 29.84
N LEU A 48 -15.09 7.17 31.17
CA LEU A 48 -13.94 7.26 32.06
C LEU A 48 -13.49 5.86 32.44
N ASP A 49 -12.19 5.71 32.59
CA ASP A 49 -11.58 4.53 33.17
C ASP A 49 -11.59 4.66 34.72
N ASP A 50 -12.29 3.79 35.37
CA ASP A 50 -12.48 3.82 36.84
C ASP A 50 -11.17 3.69 37.61
N ALA A 51 -10.14 3.03 37.03
CA ALA A 51 -8.85 2.83 37.69
C ALA A 51 -7.97 4.08 37.63
N THR A 52 -8.05 4.86 36.56
CA THR A 52 -7.18 6.02 36.32
C THR A 52 -7.88 7.37 36.46
N GLY A 53 -9.20 7.41 36.49
CA GLY A 53 -10.00 8.64 36.48
C GLY A 53 -9.85 9.49 35.20
N GLN A 54 -9.32 8.90 34.14
CA GLN A 54 -9.13 9.54 32.85
C GLN A 54 -10.06 8.98 31.78
N THR A 55 -10.26 9.73 30.70
CA THR A 55 -10.99 9.22 29.53
C THR A 55 -10.23 8.06 28.88
N GLY A 56 -10.97 7.08 28.33
CA GLY A 56 -10.38 5.89 27.70
C GLY A 56 -9.61 6.14 26.39
N GLY A 57 -9.65 7.37 25.86
CA GLY A 57 -9.02 7.73 24.59
C GLY A 57 -9.94 7.48 23.38
N TYR A 58 -11.22 7.18 23.61
CA TYR A 58 -12.24 6.98 22.60
C TYR A 58 -13.58 7.61 23.02
N ALA A 59 -14.48 7.77 22.06
CA ALA A 59 -15.83 8.27 22.27
C ALA A 59 -16.82 7.62 21.31
N PHE A 60 -18.07 7.46 21.77
CA PHE A 60 -19.21 7.12 20.93
C PHE A 60 -19.97 8.39 20.59
N VAL A 61 -20.36 8.52 19.33
CA VAL A 61 -21.11 9.69 18.84
C VAL A 61 -22.35 9.21 18.09
N GLU A 62 -23.49 9.70 18.50
CA GLU A 62 -24.76 9.46 17.84
C GLU A 62 -25.08 10.58 16.85
N TYR A 63 -25.43 10.19 15.62
CA TYR A 63 -25.95 11.06 14.57
C TYR A 63 -27.46 10.88 14.41
N GLU A 64 -28.11 11.86 13.81
CA GLU A 64 -29.57 11.79 13.59
C GLU A 64 -29.94 10.72 12.55
N THR A 65 -29.05 10.38 11.64
CA THR A 65 -29.28 9.37 10.59
C THR A 65 -28.03 8.53 10.31
N SER A 66 -28.25 7.29 9.87
CA SER A 66 -27.19 6.39 9.42
C SER A 66 -26.36 7.00 8.26
N ALA A 67 -26.98 7.77 7.38
CA ALA A 67 -26.27 8.46 6.30
C ALA A 67 -25.26 9.50 6.83
N GLN A 68 -25.60 10.22 7.92
CA GLN A 68 -24.66 11.12 8.58
C GLN A 68 -23.53 10.38 9.26
N ALA A 69 -23.79 9.24 9.90
CA ALA A 69 -22.76 8.38 10.47
C ALA A 69 -21.76 7.89 9.41
N VAL A 70 -22.26 7.43 8.24
CA VAL A 70 -21.41 7.05 7.09
C VAL A 70 -20.58 8.25 6.58
N ALA A 71 -21.20 9.43 6.47
CA ALA A 71 -20.50 10.64 6.04
C ALA A 71 -19.41 11.04 7.04
N ALA A 72 -19.65 10.87 8.35
CA ALA A 72 -18.66 11.12 9.40
C ALA A 72 -17.45 10.20 9.29
N VAL A 73 -17.66 8.91 9.11
CA VAL A 73 -16.57 7.94 8.88
C VAL A 73 -15.74 8.36 7.67
N LYS A 74 -16.39 8.66 6.54
CA LYS A 74 -15.71 9.03 5.30
C LYS A 74 -14.93 10.34 5.41
N ALA A 75 -15.45 11.32 6.14
CA ALA A 75 -14.84 12.66 6.22
C ALA A 75 -13.76 12.77 7.30
N LEU A 76 -13.87 12.01 8.39
CA LEU A 76 -13.07 12.22 9.60
C LEU A 76 -12.06 11.10 9.88
N ASN A 77 -12.25 9.90 9.33
CA ASN A 77 -11.32 8.81 9.56
C ASN A 77 -9.92 9.15 9.05
N GLY A 78 -8.91 8.97 9.92
CA GLY A 78 -7.52 9.27 9.61
C GLY A 78 -7.17 10.77 9.62
N THR A 79 -8.09 11.66 10.08
CA THR A 79 -7.80 13.09 10.17
C THR A 79 -7.07 13.45 11.47
N PRO A 80 -6.14 14.43 11.45
CA PRO A 80 -5.49 14.90 12.67
C PRO A 80 -6.45 15.68 13.54
N LEU A 81 -6.54 15.29 14.81
CA LEU A 81 -7.25 16.04 15.84
C LEU A 81 -6.40 17.23 16.32
N ASP A 82 -5.14 16.96 16.60
CA ASP A 82 -4.11 17.91 16.97
C ASP A 82 -2.72 17.46 16.45
N LYS A 83 -1.64 18.10 16.90
CA LYS A 83 -0.25 17.77 16.50
C LYS A 83 0.20 16.34 16.87
N LYS A 84 -0.45 15.70 17.85
CA LYS A 84 -0.06 14.40 18.39
C LYS A 84 -1.08 13.30 18.17
N HIS A 85 -2.35 13.66 17.92
CA HIS A 85 -3.45 12.72 17.87
C HIS A 85 -4.09 12.71 16.48
N THR A 86 -4.24 11.52 15.93
CA THR A 86 -4.98 11.26 14.70
C THR A 86 -6.19 10.39 15.08
N ILE A 87 -7.38 10.78 14.67
CA ILE A 87 -8.59 10.04 15.00
C ILE A 87 -8.85 8.95 13.97
N ALA A 88 -9.28 7.78 14.46
CA ALA A 88 -9.88 6.73 13.67
C ALA A 88 -11.39 6.73 13.93
N VAL A 89 -12.19 6.76 12.87
CA VAL A 89 -13.66 6.80 12.96
C VAL A 89 -14.25 5.62 12.25
N ASN A 90 -15.03 4.81 12.96
CA ASN A 90 -15.68 3.60 12.46
C ASN A 90 -17.16 3.58 12.83
N LYS A 91 -17.99 2.89 12.05
CA LYS A 91 -19.38 2.65 12.46
C LYS A 91 -19.41 1.67 13.62
N LEU A 92 -20.30 1.88 14.58
CA LEU A 92 -20.48 0.93 15.68
C LEU A 92 -20.92 -0.47 15.17
N THR A 93 -21.72 -0.51 14.11
CA THR A 93 -22.18 -1.75 13.46
C THR A 93 -21.06 -2.55 12.77
N ASP A 94 -19.91 -1.96 12.50
CA ASP A 94 -18.76 -2.68 11.92
C ASP A 94 -18.21 -3.76 12.87
N ILE A 95 -18.41 -3.61 14.18
CA ILE A 95 -18.06 -4.64 15.19
C ILE A 95 -18.80 -5.95 14.91
N GLU A 96 -20.08 -5.90 14.57
CA GLU A 96 -20.85 -7.09 14.23
C GLU A 96 -20.35 -7.78 12.96
N ARG A 97 -19.96 -6.99 11.96
CA ARG A 97 -19.39 -7.52 10.72
C ARG A 97 -18.10 -8.28 10.99
N TYR A 98 -17.20 -7.72 11.79
CA TYR A 98 -15.95 -8.38 12.15
C TYR A 98 -16.16 -9.63 13.01
N GLY A 99 -17.16 -9.62 13.91
CA GLY A 99 -17.49 -10.79 14.72
C GLY A 99 -18.16 -11.93 13.95
N ARG A 100 -19.01 -11.62 12.94
CA ARG A 100 -19.74 -12.65 12.17
C ARG A 100 -18.87 -13.37 11.14
N GLU A 101 -17.86 -12.74 10.61
CA GLU A 101 -17.03 -13.29 9.53
C GLU A 101 -15.94 -14.24 10.02
N GLY A 102 -15.92 -14.61 11.31
CA GLY A 102 -14.91 -15.51 11.87
C GLY A 102 -13.47 -14.97 11.76
N ARG A 103 -13.32 -13.65 11.65
CA ARG A 103 -12.03 -12.98 11.51
C ARG A 103 -11.36 -12.65 12.84
N ILE A 104 -12.08 -12.85 13.94
CA ILE A 104 -11.54 -12.73 15.29
C ILE A 104 -11.23 -14.14 15.75
N ASP A 105 -9.97 -14.53 15.65
CA ASP A 105 -9.47 -15.73 16.31
C ASP A 105 -9.38 -15.43 17.81
N GLU A 106 -10.18 -16.11 18.62
CA GLU A 106 -10.10 -16.01 20.08
C GLU A 106 -8.71 -16.47 20.59
N ASP A 107 -8.05 -17.35 19.84
CA ASP A 107 -6.68 -17.79 20.05
C ASP A 107 -5.77 -17.26 18.92
N TYR A 108 -5.51 -15.95 18.88
CA TYR A 108 -4.52 -15.42 17.95
C TYR A 108 -3.15 -16.08 18.20
N LYS A 109 -2.80 -16.99 17.32
CA LYS A 109 -1.42 -17.49 17.23
C LYS A 109 -0.69 -16.62 16.22
N GLU A 110 0.32 -15.90 16.70
CA GLU A 110 1.22 -15.19 15.81
C GLU A 110 1.76 -16.20 14.79
N PRO A 111 1.51 -15.99 13.48
CA PRO A 111 2.04 -16.91 12.47
C PRO A 111 3.54 -16.94 12.59
N GLU A 112 4.12 -18.13 12.74
CA GLU A 112 5.57 -18.30 12.62
C GLU A 112 5.97 -17.84 11.22
N ILE A 113 6.48 -16.61 11.15
CA ILE A 113 7.10 -16.11 9.93
C ILE A 113 8.41 -16.86 9.82
N ALA A 114 8.43 -17.89 8.97
CA ALA A 114 9.68 -18.56 8.63
C ALA A 114 10.73 -17.49 8.27
N PRO A 115 11.94 -17.57 8.84
CA PRO A 115 12.99 -16.63 8.48
C PRO A 115 13.15 -16.61 6.97
N PHE A 116 13.40 -15.43 6.40
CA PHE A 116 13.65 -15.30 4.97
C PHE A 116 14.88 -16.16 4.62
N GLU A 117 14.64 -17.32 4.08
CA GLU A 117 15.70 -18.12 3.49
C GLU A 117 16.07 -17.50 2.15
N GLU A 118 17.32 -17.11 2.03
CA GLU A 118 17.86 -16.71 0.74
C GLU A 118 17.72 -17.90 -0.22
N LYS A 119 16.90 -17.72 -1.26
CA LYS A 119 16.60 -18.79 -2.20
C LYS A 119 17.79 -18.98 -3.15
N GLU A 120 18.89 -19.52 -2.66
CA GLU A 120 20.13 -19.75 -3.42
C GLU A 120 19.88 -20.52 -4.72
N HIS A 121 18.96 -21.48 -4.70
CA HIS A 121 18.60 -22.22 -5.91
C HIS A 121 18.02 -21.34 -7.05
N LEU A 122 17.50 -20.17 -6.74
CA LEU A 122 17.01 -19.22 -7.76
C LEU A 122 18.17 -18.48 -8.44
N ARG A 123 19.35 -18.48 -7.82
CA ARG A 123 20.59 -17.91 -8.38
C ARG A 123 21.57 -19.02 -8.77
N TRP A 124 21.07 -20.18 -9.19
CA TRP A 124 21.87 -21.34 -9.59
C TRP A 124 22.90 -21.00 -10.67
N TRP A 125 22.62 -20.02 -11.50
CA TRP A 125 23.51 -19.53 -12.55
C TRP A 125 24.83 -18.94 -12.02
N LEU A 126 24.88 -18.49 -10.75
CA LEU A 126 26.15 -18.09 -10.12
C LEU A 126 27.15 -19.24 -9.96
N GLY A 127 26.68 -20.48 -9.99
CA GLY A 127 27.52 -21.67 -9.96
C GLY A 127 28.02 -22.13 -11.33
N ASP A 128 27.85 -21.30 -12.36
CA ASP A 128 28.37 -21.62 -13.69
C ASP A 128 29.89 -21.74 -13.68
N HIS A 129 30.44 -22.86 -14.17
CA HIS A 129 31.86 -23.13 -14.14
C HIS A 129 32.70 -22.22 -15.06
N GLU A 130 32.06 -21.62 -16.05
CA GLU A 130 32.68 -20.71 -16.98
C GLU A 130 32.53 -19.23 -16.56
N GLY A 131 31.76 -18.98 -15.47
CA GLY A 131 31.53 -17.65 -14.95
C GLY A 131 30.74 -16.74 -15.89
N ARG A 132 29.84 -17.32 -16.68
CA ARG A 132 29.03 -16.60 -17.66
C ARG A 132 27.85 -15.93 -16.99
N ASP A 133 27.44 -14.79 -17.54
CA ASP A 133 26.21 -14.12 -17.20
C ASP A 133 25.05 -14.57 -18.08
N GLN A 134 23.84 -14.46 -17.60
CA GLN A 134 22.64 -14.64 -18.41
C GLN A 134 22.07 -13.29 -18.85
N PHE A 135 21.54 -13.27 -20.06
CA PHE A 135 20.79 -12.14 -20.56
C PHE A 135 19.46 -12.59 -21.16
N VAL A 136 18.52 -11.68 -21.25
CA VAL A 136 17.18 -11.92 -21.79
C VAL A 136 16.99 -11.12 -23.07
N MET A 137 16.43 -11.74 -24.08
CA MET A 137 15.92 -11.08 -25.28
C MET A 137 14.43 -11.33 -25.39
N TYR A 138 13.68 -10.33 -25.82
CA TYR A 138 12.27 -10.53 -26.12
C TYR A 138 11.88 -9.81 -27.41
N ARG A 139 10.93 -10.43 -28.11
CA ARG A 139 10.31 -9.88 -29.32
C ARG A 139 8.82 -10.11 -29.23
N ALA A 140 8.05 -9.01 -29.09
CA ALA A 140 6.66 -9.07 -28.76
C ALA A 140 6.43 -9.91 -27.48
N GLU A 141 5.63 -10.97 -27.54
CA GLU A 141 5.32 -11.84 -26.39
C GLU A 141 6.33 -12.97 -26.16
N ASN A 142 7.24 -13.19 -27.10
CA ASN A 142 8.21 -14.28 -27.04
C ASN A 142 9.47 -13.83 -26.31
N VAL A 143 9.94 -14.65 -25.38
CA VAL A 143 11.07 -14.34 -24.50
C VAL A 143 12.05 -15.50 -24.49
N GLY A 144 13.31 -15.20 -24.78
CA GLY A 144 14.44 -16.15 -24.68
C GLY A 144 15.45 -15.69 -23.64
N VAL A 145 15.95 -16.61 -22.84
CA VAL A 145 17.08 -16.42 -21.92
C VAL A 145 18.28 -17.17 -22.47
N PHE A 146 19.43 -16.54 -22.46
CA PHE A 146 20.66 -17.02 -23.09
C PHE A 146 21.83 -16.84 -22.13
N TRP A 147 22.82 -17.73 -22.26
CA TRP A 147 24.15 -17.49 -21.71
C TRP A 147 24.93 -16.51 -22.58
N ASN A 148 25.61 -15.58 -21.95
CA ASN A 148 26.50 -14.64 -22.63
C ASN A 148 27.86 -15.32 -22.85
N GLU A 149 28.08 -15.80 -24.05
CA GLU A 149 29.30 -16.47 -24.47
C GLU A 149 30.15 -15.59 -25.37
N LYS A 150 31.43 -15.96 -25.52
CA LYS A 150 32.35 -15.28 -26.42
C LYS A 150 32.21 -15.72 -27.86
N GLU A 151 31.45 -16.77 -28.13
CA GLU A 151 31.18 -17.30 -29.45
C GLU A 151 30.11 -16.50 -30.20
N ASP A 152 30.06 -16.66 -31.52
CA ASP A 152 29.17 -15.90 -32.40
C ASP A 152 27.67 -16.06 -32.12
N GLN A 153 27.30 -17.15 -31.44
CA GLN A 153 25.89 -17.43 -31.07
C GLN A 153 25.79 -17.76 -29.58
N PRO A 154 24.95 -17.05 -28.82
CA PRO A 154 24.73 -17.35 -27.42
C PRO A 154 23.95 -18.65 -27.22
N ASP A 155 24.35 -19.42 -26.22
CA ASP A 155 23.63 -20.63 -25.83
C ASP A 155 22.25 -20.33 -25.26
N MET A 156 21.22 -20.94 -25.82
CA MET A 156 19.84 -20.78 -25.39
C MET A 156 19.60 -21.62 -24.13
N VAL A 157 19.20 -20.94 -23.04
CA VAL A 157 18.77 -21.57 -21.78
C VAL A 157 17.31 -21.98 -21.85
N VAL A 158 16.45 -21.06 -22.29
CA VAL A 158 15.02 -21.29 -22.43
C VAL A 158 14.43 -20.31 -23.43
N ASP A 159 13.46 -20.77 -24.21
CA ASP A 159 12.63 -19.96 -25.08
C ASP A 159 11.16 -20.27 -24.82
N ARG A 160 10.35 -19.25 -24.63
CA ARG A 160 8.91 -19.39 -24.41
C ARG A 160 8.12 -18.37 -25.20
N GLN A 161 7.10 -18.89 -25.88
CA GLN A 161 6.10 -18.07 -26.55
C GLN A 161 5.05 -17.57 -25.54
N ALA A 162 4.51 -16.39 -25.78
CA ALA A 162 3.49 -15.76 -24.94
C ALA A 162 3.89 -15.67 -23.45
N TRP A 163 5.18 -15.43 -23.18
CA TRP A 163 5.69 -15.35 -21.81
C TRP A 163 5.50 -13.98 -21.16
N THR A 164 5.33 -12.94 -21.97
CA THR A 164 4.99 -11.58 -21.54
C THR A 164 4.03 -10.94 -22.53
N GLU A 165 3.21 -9.99 -22.09
CA GLU A 165 2.36 -9.18 -22.96
C GLU A 165 3.01 -7.82 -23.32
N SER A 166 4.13 -7.48 -22.67
CA SER A 166 4.78 -6.18 -22.86
C SER A 166 6.30 -6.32 -22.83
N PHE A 167 6.91 -6.25 -21.66
CA PHE A 167 8.36 -6.35 -21.49
C PHE A 167 8.70 -7.32 -20.36
N VAL A 168 9.98 -7.62 -20.26
CA VAL A 168 10.56 -8.41 -19.16
C VAL A 168 11.68 -7.63 -18.50
N GLN A 169 11.91 -7.88 -17.22
CA GLN A 169 12.94 -7.20 -16.43
C GLN A 169 13.53 -8.15 -15.40
N TRP A 170 14.86 -8.15 -15.27
CA TRP A 170 15.54 -8.80 -14.17
C TRP A 170 15.35 -8.06 -12.86
N SER A 171 15.22 -8.79 -11.76
CA SER A 171 15.40 -8.24 -10.44
C SER A 171 16.86 -7.86 -10.18
N PRO A 172 17.16 -6.92 -9.23
CA PRO A 172 18.51 -6.35 -9.07
C PRO A 172 19.63 -7.36 -8.83
N LYS A 173 19.33 -8.49 -8.20
CA LYS A 173 20.31 -9.55 -7.93
C LYS A 173 20.21 -10.71 -8.92
N GLY A 174 19.36 -10.62 -9.94
CA GLY A 174 19.13 -11.69 -10.90
C GLY A 174 18.37 -12.90 -10.35
N THR A 175 17.74 -12.78 -9.19
CA THR A 175 16.97 -13.87 -8.59
C THR A 175 15.71 -14.20 -9.39
N PHE A 176 15.07 -13.17 -9.94
CA PHE A 176 13.82 -13.28 -10.68
C PHE A 176 13.88 -12.59 -12.03
N LEU A 177 13.21 -13.20 -12.99
CA LEU A 177 12.80 -12.55 -14.22
C LEU A 177 11.32 -12.18 -14.08
N THR A 178 10.95 -10.93 -14.32
CA THR A 178 9.56 -10.48 -14.35
C THR A 178 8.98 -10.59 -15.74
N SER A 179 7.72 -10.98 -15.84
CA SER A 179 6.91 -10.80 -17.04
C SER A 179 5.66 -10.00 -16.73
N MET A 180 5.27 -9.16 -17.69
CA MET A 180 4.17 -8.21 -17.56
C MET A 180 2.94 -8.73 -18.30
N HIS A 181 1.79 -8.69 -17.62
CA HIS A 181 0.50 -9.13 -18.17
C HIS A 181 -0.58 -8.11 -17.83
N SER A 182 -1.65 -8.08 -18.59
CA SER A 182 -2.80 -7.19 -18.37
C SER A 182 -3.41 -7.32 -16.97
N GLN A 183 -3.30 -8.51 -16.37
CA GLN A 183 -3.83 -8.80 -15.02
C GLN A 183 -2.78 -8.69 -13.91
N GLY A 184 -1.52 -8.37 -14.23
CA GLY A 184 -0.49 -8.24 -13.21
C GLY A 184 0.90 -8.69 -13.65
N VAL A 185 1.75 -8.94 -12.66
CA VAL A 185 3.16 -9.29 -12.83
C VAL A 185 3.40 -10.72 -12.37
N GLN A 186 4.23 -11.46 -13.10
CA GLN A 186 4.70 -12.77 -12.67
C GLN A 186 6.22 -12.76 -12.50
N LEU A 187 6.69 -13.45 -11.46
CA LEU A 187 8.10 -13.69 -11.20
C LEU A 187 8.46 -15.13 -11.55
N TRP A 188 9.54 -15.28 -12.29
CA TRP A 188 10.06 -16.56 -12.75
C TRP A 188 11.49 -16.75 -12.26
N GLY A 189 11.88 -17.97 -11.99
CA GLY A 189 13.24 -18.27 -11.54
C GLY A 189 13.51 -19.75 -11.33
N GLY A 190 14.76 -20.05 -10.94
CA GLY A 190 15.25 -21.39 -10.73
C GLY A 190 15.62 -22.12 -12.03
N PRO A 191 16.26 -23.30 -11.95
CA PRO A 191 16.76 -24.03 -13.11
C PRO A 191 15.68 -24.37 -14.14
N GLY A 192 14.46 -24.60 -13.69
CA GLY A 192 13.31 -24.91 -14.56
C GLY A 192 12.50 -23.69 -14.98
N TRP A 193 12.91 -22.48 -14.65
CA TRP A 193 12.18 -21.24 -14.94
C TRP A 193 10.70 -21.35 -14.55
N SER A 194 10.46 -21.86 -13.34
CA SER A 194 9.12 -22.00 -12.80
C SER A 194 8.58 -20.66 -12.27
N ARG A 195 7.26 -20.54 -12.28
CA ARG A 195 6.60 -19.37 -11.72
C ARG A 195 6.74 -19.36 -10.20
N GLN A 196 7.40 -18.35 -9.66
CA GLN A 196 7.65 -18.19 -8.23
C GLN A 196 6.52 -17.46 -7.53
N LYS A 197 6.05 -16.35 -8.13
CA LYS A 197 4.97 -15.50 -7.57
C LYS A 197 4.16 -14.84 -8.69
N ARG A 198 2.94 -14.44 -8.33
CA ARG A 198 2.07 -13.60 -9.16
C ARG A 198 1.53 -12.47 -8.30
N PHE A 199 1.57 -11.25 -8.83
CA PHE A 199 1.02 -10.05 -8.22
C PHE A 199 -0.11 -9.53 -9.09
N MET A 200 -1.32 -9.53 -8.53
CA MET A 200 -2.53 -9.17 -9.26
C MET A 200 -2.71 -7.64 -9.23
N HIS A 201 -2.20 -6.97 -10.25
CA HIS A 201 -2.34 -5.53 -10.43
C HIS A 201 -2.88 -5.26 -11.84
N PRO A 202 -4.21 -5.07 -12.00
CA PRO A 202 -4.82 -4.87 -13.32
C PRO A 202 -4.25 -3.65 -14.04
N GLY A 203 -3.89 -3.82 -15.31
CA GLY A 203 -3.36 -2.74 -16.13
C GLY A 203 -1.97 -2.24 -15.73
N VAL A 204 -1.18 -3.06 -15.04
CA VAL A 204 0.19 -2.73 -14.64
C VAL A 204 1.05 -2.40 -15.86
N ASN A 205 1.84 -1.33 -15.75
CA ASN A 205 2.72 -0.86 -16.83
C ASN A 205 4.19 -0.85 -16.45
N LEU A 206 4.52 -0.64 -15.17
CA LEU A 206 5.90 -0.51 -14.70
C LEU A 206 6.10 -1.27 -13.38
N VAL A 207 7.32 -1.75 -13.19
CA VAL A 207 7.76 -2.41 -11.96
C VAL A 207 9.10 -1.87 -11.49
N ASP A 208 9.31 -1.88 -10.18
CA ASP A 208 10.57 -1.53 -9.54
C ASP A 208 10.79 -2.40 -8.30
N PHE A 209 12.03 -2.84 -8.08
CA PHE A 209 12.39 -3.71 -6.96
C PHE A 209 13.14 -2.94 -5.89
N SER A 210 12.96 -3.36 -4.63
CA SER A 210 13.92 -3.01 -3.60
C SER A 210 15.27 -3.70 -3.86
N PRO A 211 16.42 -3.09 -3.45
CA PRO A 211 17.76 -3.66 -3.67
C PRO A 211 17.95 -5.08 -3.10
N ASN A 212 17.27 -5.40 -1.99
CA ASN A 212 17.32 -6.73 -1.37
C ASN A 212 16.33 -7.74 -1.99
N GLU A 213 15.53 -7.31 -2.98
CA GLU A 213 14.49 -8.13 -3.65
C GLU A 213 13.37 -8.65 -2.73
N ARG A 214 13.18 -8.01 -1.59
CA ARG A 214 12.09 -8.34 -0.67
C ARG A 214 10.78 -7.68 -1.10
N PHE A 215 10.87 -6.50 -1.69
CA PHE A 215 9.71 -5.70 -2.06
C PHE A 215 9.67 -5.41 -3.55
N LEU A 216 8.46 -5.34 -4.08
CA LEU A 216 8.17 -4.99 -5.46
C LEU A 216 7.18 -3.82 -5.48
N THR A 217 7.50 -2.77 -6.23
CA THR A 217 6.55 -1.71 -6.57
C THR A 217 5.98 -1.99 -7.96
N THR A 218 4.68 -1.92 -8.09
CA THR A 218 3.98 -1.99 -9.38
C THR A 218 3.19 -0.71 -9.60
N TRP A 219 3.06 -0.27 -10.85
CA TRP A 219 2.33 0.92 -11.23
C TRP A 219 1.48 0.71 -12.46
N SER A 220 0.26 1.27 -12.44
CA SER A 220 -0.66 1.32 -13.57
C SER A 220 -0.95 2.77 -13.97
N HIS A 221 -1.07 3.02 -15.28
CA HIS A 221 -1.40 4.35 -15.80
C HIS A 221 -2.80 4.79 -15.38
N ARG A 222 -3.74 3.87 -15.41
CA ARG A 222 -5.11 4.11 -14.94
C ARG A 222 -5.23 3.67 -13.50
N PRO A 223 -5.96 4.42 -12.65
CA PRO A 223 -6.31 3.94 -11.32
C PRO A 223 -7.00 2.58 -11.40
N MET A 224 -6.66 1.68 -10.50
CA MET A 224 -7.28 0.36 -10.43
C MET A 224 -8.76 0.47 -10.12
N GLN A 225 -9.54 -0.41 -10.73
CA GLN A 225 -10.91 -0.69 -10.35
C GLN A 225 -10.94 -2.10 -9.78
N ILE A 226 -11.28 -2.22 -8.52
CA ILE A 226 -11.25 -3.50 -7.81
C ILE A 226 -12.68 -4.00 -7.65
N ASP A 227 -12.95 -5.15 -8.25
CA ASP A 227 -14.26 -5.80 -8.16
C ASP A 227 -14.52 -6.32 -6.74
N GLU A 228 -15.78 -6.30 -6.31
CA GLU A 228 -16.22 -6.92 -5.07
C GLU A 228 -15.85 -8.42 -5.07
N GLY A 229 -15.10 -8.86 -4.05
CA GLY A 229 -14.65 -10.26 -3.95
C GLY A 229 -13.30 -10.54 -4.63
N HIS A 230 -12.54 -9.53 -5.03
CA HIS A 230 -11.17 -9.74 -5.51
C HIS A 230 -10.33 -10.47 -4.45
N PRO A 231 -9.59 -11.54 -4.81
CA PRO A 231 -8.99 -12.45 -3.83
C PRO A 231 -7.88 -11.86 -2.95
N ILE A 232 -7.26 -10.76 -3.38
CA ILE A 232 -6.08 -10.18 -2.69
C ILE A 232 -6.25 -8.68 -2.44
N LEU A 233 -6.82 -7.93 -3.39
CA LEU A 233 -6.99 -6.49 -3.31
C LEU A 233 -8.37 -6.15 -2.79
N GLY A 234 -8.48 -5.06 -2.02
CA GLY A 234 -9.73 -4.61 -1.43
C GLY A 234 -10.00 -3.13 -1.73
N ALA A 235 -10.91 -2.56 -0.95
CA ALA A 235 -11.29 -1.15 -1.07
C ALA A 235 -10.11 -0.19 -0.82
N ASP A 236 -9.09 -0.64 -0.08
CA ASP A 236 -7.90 0.18 0.19
C ASP A 236 -7.05 0.40 -1.07
N GLU A 237 -7.08 -0.53 -2.03
CA GLU A 237 -6.34 -0.44 -3.29
C GLU A 237 -7.16 0.21 -4.40
N ASP A 238 -8.48 0.25 -4.29
CA ASP A 238 -9.35 0.82 -5.30
C ASP A 238 -9.07 2.31 -5.56
N GLY A 239 -9.10 2.71 -6.81
CA GLY A 239 -8.79 4.08 -7.24
C GLY A 239 -7.30 4.46 -7.16
N LYS A 240 -6.40 3.54 -6.81
CA LYS A 240 -4.95 3.81 -6.69
C LYS A 240 -4.18 3.27 -7.89
N ASN A 241 -2.94 3.76 -8.05
CA ASN A 241 -2.08 3.44 -9.18
C ASN A 241 -0.84 2.63 -8.79
N TYR A 242 -0.37 2.76 -7.56
CA TYR A 242 0.82 2.08 -7.06
C TYR A 242 0.45 1.08 -6.00
N ILE A 243 1.10 -0.07 -6.03
CA ILE A 243 1.09 -1.03 -4.93
C ILE A 243 2.53 -1.41 -4.61
N ILE A 244 2.88 -1.39 -3.33
CA ILE A 244 4.10 -2.00 -2.80
C ILE A 244 3.72 -3.36 -2.23
N TRP A 245 4.41 -4.41 -2.70
CA TRP A 245 4.18 -5.79 -2.36
C TRP A 245 5.34 -6.36 -1.55
N ASP A 246 5.04 -7.24 -0.62
CA ASP A 246 6.03 -8.15 -0.05
C ASP A 246 6.14 -9.39 -0.95
N ILE A 247 7.33 -9.64 -1.51
CA ILE A 247 7.55 -10.72 -2.47
C ILE A 247 7.40 -12.09 -1.82
N ALA A 248 7.82 -12.24 -0.56
CA ALA A 248 7.76 -13.52 0.14
C ALA A 248 6.31 -13.96 0.35
N THR A 249 5.46 -13.06 0.84
CA THR A 249 4.04 -13.36 1.11
C THR A 249 3.14 -13.22 -0.11
N GLY A 250 3.53 -12.39 -1.09
CA GLY A 250 2.69 -12.04 -2.25
C GLY A 250 1.55 -11.07 -1.90
N LYS A 251 1.56 -10.49 -0.70
CA LYS A 251 0.51 -9.57 -0.23
C LYS A 251 0.86 -8.10 -0.48
N PRO A 252 -0.15 -7.24 -0.74
CA PRO A 252 0.07 -5.82 -0.77
C PRO A 252 0.40 -5.31 0.64
N ILE A 253 1.36 -4.38 0.73
CA ILE A 253 1.72 -3.71 1.99
C ILE A 253 1.03 -2.35 2.05
N ARG A 254 1.12 -1.59 0.95
CA ARG A 254 0.54 -0.26 0.84
C ARG A 254 0.34 0.15 -0.60
N SER A 255 -0.69 0.94 -0.83
CA SER A 255 -1.05 1.46 -2.15
C SER A 255 -1.15 2.98 -2.16
N PHE A 256 -0.91 3.59 -3.33
CA PHE A 256 -0.85 5.05 -3.48
C PHE A 256 -1.46 5.51 -4.79
N VAL A 257 -1.94 6.74 -4.81
CA VAL A 257 -2.33 7.43 -6.05
C VAL A 257 -1.11 8.03 -6.75
N THR A 258 -1.17 8.20 -8.06
CA THR A 258 -0.19 9.00 -8.79
C THR A 258 -0.39 10.47 -8.44
N LEU A 259 0.69 11.16 -8.06
CA LEU A 259 0.67 12.59 -7.81
C LEU A 259 1.05 13.33 -9.09
N ASP A 260 0.32 14.39 -9.38
CA ASP A 260 0.65 15.27 -10.49
C ASP A 260 1.90 16.08 -10.18
N LEU A 261 2.85 16.09 -11.12
CA LEU A 261 4.00 16.99 -11.02
C LEU A 261 3.53 18.44 -11.24
N PRO A 262 4.00 19.40 -10.43
CA PRO A 262 3.74 20.81 -10.69
C PRO A 262 4.38 21.21 -12.03
N GLY A 263 3.67 21.96 -12.84
CA GLY A 263 4.14 22.40 -14.13
C GLY A 263 3.00 22.90 -15.02
N PRO A 264 3.30 23.53 -16.14
CA PRO A 264 2.29 23.96 -17.09
C PRO A 264 1.51 22.74 -17.60
N THR A 265 0.21 22.88 -17.68
CA THR A 265 -0.71 21.84 -18.20
C THR A 265 -0.86 21.91 -19.72
N THR A 266 -0.41 23.01 -20.31
CA THR A 266 -0.47 23.28 -21.76
C THR A 266 0.91 23.71 -22.25
N ASP A 267 1.24 23.39 -23.50
CA ASP A 267 2.43 23.90 -24.19
C ASP A 267 2.24 25.37 -24.64
N GLU A 268 3.26 25.92 -25.32
CA GLU A 268 3.22 27.28 -25.85
C GLU A 268 2.11 27.51 -26.92
N GLU A 269 1.61 26.42 -27.50
CA GLU A 269 0.54 26.42 -28.50
C GLU A 269 -0.85 26.19 -27.88
N GLY A 270 -0.95 26.06 -26.54
CA GLY A 270 -2.18 25.84 -25.80
C GLY A 270 -2.70 24.39 -25.86
N GLN A 271 -1.89 23.44 -26.34
CA GLN A 271 -2.26 22.02 -26.35
C GLN A 271 -1.96 21.38 -25.00
N PRO A 272 -2.79 20.44 -24.52
CA PRO A 272 -2.57 19.76 -23.26
C PRO A 272 -1.26 18.95 -23.29
N MET A 273 -0.33 19.30 -22.42
CA MET A 273 0.90 18.55 -22.27
C MET A 273 0.65 17.21 -21.59
N LYS A 274 1.30 16.15 -22.08
CA LYS A 274 1.30 14.87 -21.38
C LYS A 274 2.02 15.04 -20.03
N LYS A 275 1.32 14.76 -18.94
CA LYS A 275 1.90 14.78 -17.59
C LYS A 275 3.09 13.82 -17.55
N LYS A 276 4.26 14.32 -17.14
CA LYS A 276 5.45 13.48 -16.99
C LYS A 276 5.31 12.63 -15.74
N LEU A 277 5.37 11.32 -15.89
CA LEU A 277 5.49 10.40 -14.77
C LEU A 277 6.92 10.46 -14.23
N GLN A 278 7.09 10.66 -12.92
CA GLN A 278 8.35 10.44 -12.25
C GLN A 278 8.50 8.96 -11.92
N TRP A 279 9.35 8.26 -12.65
CA TRP A 279 9.65 6.86 -12.40
C TRP A 279 11.15 6.63 -12.20
N PRO A 280 11.55 5.81 -11.23
CA PRO A 280 10.72 5.25 -10.17
C PRO A 280 10.22 6.31 -9.18
N ALA A 281 8.96 6.18 -8.73
CA ALA A 281 8.35 7.12 -7.78
C ALA A 281 8.86 6.96 -6.36
N PHE A 282 9.45 5.82 -6.07
CA PHE A 282 10.01 5.45 -4.79
C PHE A 282 11.52 5.29 -4.89
N LYS A 283 12.23 5.73 -3.86
CA LYS A 283 13.68 5.56 -3.72
C LYS A 283 13.97 4.71 -2.48
N TRP A 284 14.53 3.54 -2.71
CA TRP A 284 14.86 2.59 -1.67
C TRP A 284 16.19 2.93 -1.01
N SER A 285 16.31 2.72 0.29
CA SER A 285 17.62 2.66 0.95
C SER A 285 18.38 1.40 0.49
N ALA A 286 19.71 1.44 0.57
CA ALA A 286 20.55 0.34 0.11
C ALA A 286 20.27 -0.99 0.86
N ASP A 287 19.93 -0.88 2.15
CA ASP A 287 19.54 -2.00 3.01
C ASP A 287 18.06 -2.39 2.85
N SER A 288 17.28 -1.61 2.09
CA SER A 288 15.84 -1.77 1.86
C SER A 288 14.99 -1.70 3.14
N ASN A 289 15.48 -1.10 4.21
CA ASN A 289 14.72 -0.87 5.43
C ASN A 289 13.85 0.38 5.34
N TYR A 290 14.17 1.27 4.42
CA TYR A 290 13.43 2.52 4.20
C TYR A 290 13.13 2.73 2.73
N VAL A 291 12.02 3.42 2.48
CA VAL A 291 11.67 3.89 1.15
C VAL A 291 11.17 5.33 1.21
N ALA A 292 11.71 6.17 0.36
CA ALA A 292 11.32 7.56 0.22
C ALA A 292 10.41 7.76 -0.98
N ARG A 293 9.35 8.56 -0.82
CA ARG A 293 8.48 9.03 -1.89
C ARG A 293 8.55 10.55 -1.97
N MET A 294 8.83 11.05 -3.16
CA MET A 294 8.72 12.48 -3.43
C MET A 294 7.25 12.86 -3.64
N ASN A 295 6.80 13.85 -2.90
CA ASN A 295 5.47 14.46 -3.05
C ASN A 295 5.68 15.83 -3.70
N PRO A 296 5.41 15.98 -5.01
CA PRO A 296 5.70 17.21 -5.74
C PRO A 296 5.04 18.44 -5.09
N GLY A 297 5.83 19.48 -4.85
CA GLY A 297 5.37 20.72 -4.17
C GLY A 297 5.11 20.59 -2.66
N GLN A 298 5.32 19.41 -2.05
CA GLN A 298 5.07 19.19 -0.62
C GLN A 298 6.29 18.70 0.15
N GLY A 299 7.22 17.98 -0.50
CA GLY A 299 8.42 17.44 0.12
C GLY A 299 8.58 15.94 -0.05
N VAL A 300 9.36 15.31 0.82
CA VAL A 300 9.66 13.88 0.78
C VAL A 300 9.04 13.19 2.00
N SER A 301 8.36 12.07 1.75
CA SER A 301 7.86 11.17 2.79
C SER A 301 8.75 9.95 2.87
N VAL A 302 9.23 9.60 4.05
CA VAL A 302 10.05 8.41 4.30
C VAL A 302 9.25 7.39 5.08
N TYR A 303 9.25 6.15 4.61
CA TYR A 303 8.51 5.05 5.22
C TYR A 303 9.49 3.96 5.68
N GLU A 304 9.24 3.41 6.85
CA GLU A 304 9.96 2.26 7.40
C GLU A 304 9.30 0.96 6.95
N LEU A 305 10.09 0.02 6.50
CA LEU A 305 9.66 -1.30 6.08
C LEU A 305 9.85 -2.34 7.19
N PRO A 306 9.06 -3.42 7.22
CA PRO A 306 8.07 -3.84 6.20
C PRO A 306 6.69 -3.19 6.36
N ARG A 307 6.41 -2.49 7.44
CA ARG A 307 5.06 -2.01 7.77
C ARG A 307 4.64 -0.75 7.03
N MET A 308 5.55 -0.10 6.31
CA MET A 308 5.32 1.17 5.62
C MET A 308 4.82 2.28 6.55
N ASN A 309 5.32 2.29 7.80
CA ASN A 309 5.04 3.37 8.74
C ASN A 309 5.74 4.66 8.28
N LEU A 310 5.01 5.76 8.26
CA LEU A 310 5.60 7.06 7.99
C LEU A 310 6.52 7.44 9.16
N MET A 311 7.83 7.64 8.88
CA MET A 311 8.86 7.89 9.89
C MET A 311 8.70 9.26 10.54
N ASP A 312 8.31 10.26 9.76
CA ASP A 312 8.04 11.59 10.27
C ASP A 312 6.64 12.03 9.83
N LYS A 313 5.85 12.54 10.78
CA LYS A 313 4.52 13.07 10.49
C LYS A 313 4.58 14.39 9.71
N THR A 314 5.75 15.00 9.65
CA THR A 314 6.02 16.20 8.86
C THR A 314 6.87 15.82 7.66
N SER A 315 6.36 16.03 6.45
CA SER A 315 7.15 15.88 5.23
C SER A 315 8.41 16.76 5.32
N ILE A 316 9.56 16.21 4.97
CA ILE A 316 10.79 16.99 4.81
C ILE A 316 10.51 18.01 3.69
N LYS A 317 10.38 19.28 4.02
CA LYS A 317 10.22 20.34 3.04
C LYS A 317 11.57 20.57 2.38
N ILE A 318 11.61 20.45 1.07
CA ILE A 318 12.76 20.82 0.26
C ILE A 318 12.41 22.18 -0.34
N GLU A 319 13.08 23.23 0.10
CA GLU A 319 13.06 24.53 -0.55
C GLU A 319 13.97 24.42 -1.79
N GLY A 320 13.37 24.55 -2.97
CA GLY A 320 14.05 24.59 -4.27
C GLY A 320 13.99 25.96 -4.88
#